data_f04a550ba9bcff4e199ceff4881df012
#
_entry.id   f04a550ba9bcff4e199ceff4881df012
#
_cell.length_a   1.000
_cell.length_b   1.000
_cell.length_c   1.000
_cell.angle_alpha   90.00
_cell.angle_beta   90.00
_cell.angle_gamma   90.00
#
_symmetry.space_group_name_H-M   'P 1'
#
loop_
_entity.id
_entity.type
_entity.pdbx_description
1 polymer ?
#
loop_
_entity_poly.entity_id
_entity_poly.type
_entity_poly.pdbx_seq_one_letter_code
_entity_poly.pdbx_strand_id
1 'polypeptide(L)'
;KNAYRSAIGESPYFSQETIDLMNQFLQNPYGEGLPGITANQENTGWRGGESQYANTDWFDYFYKNKSLRHSHNLSISGGSDKVTYYVGLGYTYQGGLLDRVEDSLDKYNVNTKFQIKPNDWLKFNFNNNITLNLISRPLPDMSILYHQIARSQPNMVTEVPISGLYNLPSWNEALYLDNVGYSQNRISDAMTFAATVTPLKGWDIIGEMKVRFDVQNDEFLQKQPRTTRPDGTIENVTAPRQGYSYPG
;
A
#
# COMPACT_ATOMS: atom_id res chain seq x y z
N LYS A 1 -21.47 -15.48 -17.10
CA LYS A 1 -21.21 -14.69 -18.34
C LYS A 1 -21.86 -15.35 -19.58
N ASN A 2 -21.69 -16.65 -19.83
CA ASN A 2 -22.25 -17.31 -21.01
C ASN A 2 -23.78 -17.24 -21.06
N ALA A 3 -24.47 -17.47 -19.94
CA ALA A 3 -25.93 -17.38 -19.87
C ALA A 3 -26.45 -15.98 -20.24
N TYR A 4 -25.78 -14.92 -19.75
CA TYR A 4 -26.13 -13.55 -20.11
C TYR A 4 -25.94 -13.28 -21.60
N ARG A 5 -24.78 -13.64 -22.16
CA ARG A 5 -24.49 -13.43 -23.59
C ARG A 5 -25.47 -14.20 -24.50
N SER A 6 -25.79 -15.44 -24.14
CA SER A 6 -26.78 -16.22 -24.83
C SER A 6 -28.18 -15.56 -24.84
N ALA A 7 -28.56 -14.96 -23.70
CA ALA A 7 -29.86 -14.27 -23.57
C ALA A 7 -29.96 -13.02 -24.45
N ILE A 8 -28.85 -12.39 -24.83
CA ILE A 8 -28.79 -11.22 -25.71
C ILE A 8 -28.36 -11.57 -27.14
N GLY A 9 -28.27 -12.87 -27.48
CA GLY A 9 -27.92 -13.32 -28.82
C GLY A 9 -26.45 -13.21 -29.19
N GLU A 10 -25.56 -13.03 -28.20
CA GLU A 10 -24.10 -13.01 -28.41
C GLU A 10 -23.47 -14.39 -28.28
N SER A 11 -22.30 -14.57 -28.92
CA SER A 11 -21.50 -15.78 -28.76
C SER A 11 -21.07 -16.00 -27.31
N PRO A 12 -20.97 -17.24 -26.84
CA PRO A 12 -20.50 -17.55 -25.48
C PRO A 12 -19.14 -16.91 -25.19
N TYR A 13 -18.97 -16.38 -23.98
CA TYR A 13 -17.68 -15.84 -23.55
C TYR A 13 -16.62 -16.94 -23.36
N PHE A 14 -17.03 -18.09 -22.78
CA PHE A 14 -16.22 -19.28 -22.67
C PHE A 14 -16.68 -20.34 -23.66
N SER A 15 -15.73 -20.95 -24.38
CA SER A 15 -16.00 -22.12 -25.22
C SER A 15 -16.42 -23.33 -24.37
N GLN A 16 -17.07 -24.31 -24.96
CA GLN A 16 -17.40 -25.56 -24.24
C GLN A 16 -16.13 -26.27 -23.76
N GLU A 17 -15.09 -26.32 -24.59
CA GLU A 17 -13.77 -26.85 -24.23
C GLU A 17 -13.21 -26.19 -22.97
N THR A 18 -13.28 -24.83 -22.89
CA THR A 18 -12.81 -24.10 -21.71
C THR A 18 -13.63 -24.43 -20.47
N ILE A 19 -14.96 -24.57 -20.61
CA ILE A 19 -15.84 -24.95 -19.49
C ILE A 19 -15.53 -26.36 -18.99
N ASP A 20 -15.27 -27.31 -19.89
CA ASP A 20 -14.92 -28.68 -19.53
C ASP A 20 -13.57 -28.75 -18.80
N LEU A 21 -12.59 -27.97 -19.25
CA LEU A 21 -11.31 -27.80 -18.56
C LEU A 21 -11.48 -27.15 -17.18
N MET A 22 -12.31 -26.12 -17.04
CA MET A 22 -12.62 -25.52 -15.74
C MET A 22 -13.22 -26.54 -14.78
N ASN A 23 -14.14 -27.39 -15.24
CA ASN A 23 -14.74 -28.43 -14.41
C ASN A 23 -13.72 -29.49 -13.97
N GLN A 24 -12.81 -29.90 -14.87
CA GLN A 24 -11.73 -30.81 -14.54
C GLN A 24 -10.75 -30.18 -13.53
N PHE A 25 -10.37 -28.92 -13.76
CA PHE A 25 -9.49 -28.17 -12.87
C PHE A 25 -10.09 -28.03 -11.46
N LEU A 26 -11.39 -27.75 -11.34
CA LEU A 26 -12.08 -27.65 -10.04
C LEU A 26 -12.08 -28.98 -9.26
N GLN A 27 -12.11 -30.12 -9.97
CA GLN A 27 -12.04 -31.45 -9.33
C GLN A 27 -10.63 -31.80 -8.87
N ASN A 28 -9.60 -31.36 -9.60
CA ASN A 28 -8.19 -31.61 -9.29
C ASN A 28 -7.31 -30.39 -9.65
N PRO A 29 -7.34 -29.33 -8.84
CA PRO A 29 -6.59 -28.10 -9.10
C PRO A 29 -5.10 -28.40 -9.26
N TYR A 30 -4.52 -27.90 -10.35
CA TYR A 30 -3.11 -28.11 -10.70
C TYR A 30 -2.69 -29.58 -10.82
N GLY A 31 -3.62 -30.46 -11.14
CA GLY A 31 -3.35 -31.84 -11.42
C GLY A 31 -2.47 -32.01 -12.69
N GLU A 32 -1.93 -33.20 -12.89
CA GLU A 32 -1.11 -33.52 -14.06
C GLU A 32 -1.85 -33.19 -15.37
N GLY A 33 -1.23 -32.34 -16.21
CA GLY A 33 -1.82 -31.87 -17.46
C GLY A 33 -2.87 -30.76 -17.31
N LEU A 34 -3.09 -30.23 -16.10
CA LEU A 34 -4.07 -29.17 -15.83
C LEU A 34 -3.39 -27.89 -15.24
N PRO A 35 -2.53 -27.19 -15.99
CA PRO A 35 -1.81 -26.01 -15.47
C PRO A 35 -2.68 -24.74 -15.36
N GLY A 36 -3.96 -24.78 -15.73
CA GLY A 36 -4.86 -23.62 -15.71
C GLY A 36 -4.79 -22.72 -16.96
N ILE A 37 -3.76 -22.89 -17.80
CA ILE A 37 -3.50 -22.13 -19.03
C ILE A 37 -2.83 -22.99 -20.08
N THR A 38 -3.06 -22.70 -21.35
CA THR A 38 -2.40 -23.36 -22.48
C THR A 38 -1.72 -22.36 -23.40
N ALA A 39 -0.73 -22.83 -24.16
CA ALA A 39 -0.13 -22.05 -25.22
C ALA A 39 -1.11 -21.80 -26.36
N ASN A 40 -0.86 -20.74 -27.15
CA ASN A 40 -1.55 -20.55 -28.43
C ASN A 40 -1.06 -21.60 -29.46
N GLN A 41 -1.76 -21.69 -30.60
CA GLN A 41 -1.45 -22.71 -31.61
C GLN A 41 -0.03 -22.63 -32.17
N GLU A 42 0.57 -21.44 -32.20
CA GLU A 42 1.91 -21.18 -32.71
C GLU A 42 3.00 -21.36 -31.65
N ASN A 43 2.63 -21.67 -30.42
CA ASN A 43 3.53 -21.76 -29.26
C ASN A 43 4.36 -20.48 -29.00
N THR A 44 3.86 -19.35 -29.45
CA THR A 44 4.54 -18.05 -29.32
C THR A 44 4.03 -17.20 -28.17
N GLY A 45 2.92 -17.61 -27.54
CA GLY A 45 2.31 -16.91 -26.42
C GLY A 45 1.29 -17.76 -25.67
N TRP A 46 0.87 -17.29 -24.52
CA TRP A 46 -0.19 -17.91 -23.73
C TRP A 46 -1.57 -17.48 -24.22
N ARG A 47 -2.56 -18.38 -24.15
CA ARG A 47 -3.95 -18.07 -24.51
C ARG A 47 -4.51 -17.00 -23.58
N GLY A 48 -5.40 -16.15 -24.11
CA GLY A 48 -6.03 -15.06 -23.39
C GLY A 48 -6.90 -15.50 -22.22
N GLY A 49 -7.34 -14.54 -21.41
CA GLY A 49 -8.10 -14.78 -20.19
C GLY A 49 -9.35 -15.61 -20.36
N GLU A 50 -10.07 -15.47 -21.49
CA GLU A 50 -11.27 -16.25 -21.82
C GLU A 50 -10.99 -17.73 -22.09
N SER A 51 -9.75 -18.08 -22.36
CA SER A 51 -9.31 -19.47 -22.61
C SER A 51 -8.53 -20.10 -21.44
N GLN A 52 -8.35 -19.35 -20.37
CA GLN A 52 -7.77 -19.85 -19.13
C GLN A 52 -8.83 -20.52 -18.28
N TYR A 53 -8.44 -21.51 -17.48
CA TYR A 53 -9.38 -22.38 -16.78
C TYR A 53 -9.00 -22.65 -15.31
N ALA A 54 -8.21 -21.75 -14.71
CA ALA A 54 -7.90 -21.79 -13.29
C ALA A 54 -9.10 -21.41 -12.40
N ASN A 55 -8.90 -21.45 -11.09
CA ASN A 55 -9.85 -20.99 -10.09
C ASN A 55 -9.12 -20.17 -9.03
N THR A 56 -8.85 -18.92 -9.36
CA THR A 56 -8.09 -17.98 -8.52
C THR A 56 -9.01 -17.09 -7.72
N ASP A 57 -8.91 -17.14 -6.40
CA ASP A 57 -9.44 -16.09 -5.53
C ASP A 57 -8.41 -14.95 -5.47
N TRP A 58 -8.67 -13.90 -6.24
CA TRP A 58 -7.76 -12.77 -6.35
C TRP A 58 -7.65 -11.94 -5.07
N PHE A 59 -8.69 -11.92 -4.23
CA PHE A 59 -8.62 -11.23 -2.95
C PHE A 59 -7.76 -12.00 -1.95
N ASP A 60 -7.93 -13.30 -1.86
CA ASP A 60 -7.08 -14.16 -1.01
C ASP A 60 -5.62 -14.17 -1.49
N TYR A 61 -5.40 -14.08 -2.80
CA TYR A 61 -4.06 -14.02 -3.40
C TYR A 61 -3.31 -12.72 -3.06
N PHE A 62 -4.00 -11.57 -2.98
CA PHE A 62 -3.36 -10.28 -2.76
C PHE A 62 -3.43 -9.79 -1.33
N TYR A 63 -4.41 -10.23 -0.53
CA TYR A 63 -4.67 -9.65 0.78
C TYR A 63 -4.53 -10.66 1.92
N LYS A 64 -3.91 -10.21 2.99
CA LYS A 64 -3.88 -10.92 4.27
C LYS A 64 -5.20 -10.79 4.98
N ASN A 65 -5.60 -11.85 5.68
CA ASN A 65 -6.77 -11.83 6.56
C ASN A 65 -6.54 -11.04 7.86
N LYS A 66 -5.29 -10.71 8.18
CA LYS A 66 -4.93 -10.03 9.43
C LYS A 66 -3.75 -9.08 9.19
N SER A 67 -3.78 -7.95 9.86
CA SER A 67 -2.67 -7.01 9.93
C SER A 67 -2.29 -6.75 11.39
N LEU A 68 -0.99 -6.55 11.63
CA LEU A 68 -0.46 -6.22 12.94
C LEU A 68 -0.44 -4.71 13.14
N ARG A 69 -0.93 -4.27 14.30
CA ARG A 69 -0.71 -2.92 14.79
C ARG A 69 -0.26 -2.97 16.24
N HIS A 70 0.77 -2.22 16.57
CA HIS A 70 1.18 -2.00 17.94
C HIS A 70 1.64 -0.56 18.17
N SER A 71 1.56 -0.12 19.42
CA SER A 71 1.99 1.24 19.80
C SER A 71 2.67 1.19 21.16
N HIS A 72 3.73 1.97 21.29
CA HIS A 72 4.48 2.13 22.52
C HIS A 72 4.58 3.61 22.85
N ASN A 73 4.31 3.96 24.11
CA ASN A 73 4.41 5.33 24.58
C ASN A 73 5.21 5.36 25.86
N LEU A 74 6.12 6.33 25.95
CA LEU A 74 6.89 6.63 27.13
C LEU A 74 6.79 8.13 27.43
N SER A 75 6.60 8.49 28.67
CA SER A 75 6.64 9.91 29.05
C SER A 75 7.33 10.12 30.37
N ILE A 76 7.95 11.27 30.50
CA ILE A 76 8.53 11.78 31.73
C ILE A 76 8.05 13.22 31.94
N SER A 77 7.69 13.52 33.17
CA SER A 77 7.33 14.90 33.55
C SER A 77 7.87 15.19 34.94
N GLY A 78 8.13 16.46 35.18
CA GLY A 78 8.61 16.91 36.47
C GLY A 78 8.68 18.41 36.53
N GLY A 79 9.20 18.92 37.64
CA GLY A 79 9.42 20.35 37.78
C GLY A 79 9.33 20.84 39.21
N SER A 80 9.26 22.16 39.33
CA SER A 80 9.10 22.93 40.55
C SER A 80 8.05 24.02 40.29
N ASP A 81 7.81 24.87 41.30
CA ASP A 81 6.91 26.01 41.14
C ASP A 81 7.33 26.97 40.03
N LYS A 82 8.64 26.99 39.70
CA LYS A 82 9.22 27.88 38.68
C LYS A 82 9.41 27.26 37.32
N VAL A 83 9.59 25.93 37.26
CA VAL A 83 9.86 25.23 35.99
C VAL A 83 9.11 23.93 35.98
N THR A 84 8.35 23.69 34.94
CA THR A 84 7.74 22.38 34.68
C THR A 84 8.09 21.89 33.28
N TYR A 85 8.25 20.59 33.14
CA TYR A 85 8.53 19.97 31.86
C TYR A 85 7.74 18.68 31.68
N TYR A 86 7.50 18.37 30.43
CA TYR A 86 6.94 17.11 29.96
C TYR A 86 7.64 16.73 28.66
N VAL A 87 8.05 15.46 28.55
CA VAL A 87 8.56 14.86 27.32
C VAL A 87 7.84 13.55 27.13
N GLY A 88 7.17 13.41 25.98
CA GLY A 88 6.51 12.20 25.56
C GLY A 88 7.12 11.68 24.28
N LEU A 89 7.36 10.38 24.21
CA LEU A 89 7.83 9.64 23.05
C LEU A 89 6.77 8.61 22.67
N GLY A 90 6.43 8.54 21.41
CA GLY A 90 5.48 7.57 20.88
C GLY A 90 6.04 6.88 19.65
N TYR A 91 5.81 5.59 19.56
CA TYR A 91 6.02 4.80 18.36
C TYR A 91 4.77 4.00 18.04
N THR A 92 4.39 3.99 16.77
CA THR A 92 3.29 3.16 16.27
C THR A 92 3.74 2.49 14.99
N TYR A 93 3.64 1.17 14.94
CA TYR A 93 3.71 0.39 13.73
C TYR A 93 2.29 -0.02 13.31
N GLN A 94 2.02 0.06 12.02
CA GLN A 94 0.80 -0.45 11.42
C GLN A 94 1.15 -1.12 10.09
N GLY A 95 1.04 -2.45 10.03
CA GLY A 95 1.13 -3.19 8.78
C GLY A 95 -0.11 -2.96 7.92
N GLY A 96 0.04 -3.05 6.62
CA GLY A 96 -1.08 -3.08 5.68
C GLY A 96 -1.64 -4.49 5.49
N LEU A 97 -2.59 -4.60 4.57
CA LEU A 97 -3.28 -5.86 4.27
C LEU A 97 -2.73 -6.56 3.03
N LEU A 98 -1.81 -5.95 2.28
CA LEU A 98 -1.20 -6.62 1.13
C LEU A 98 -0.23 -7.70 1.60
N ASP A 99 -0.28 -8.87 0.96
CA ASP A 99 0.53 -10.02 1.34
C ASP A 99 1.89 -10.07 0.64
N ARG A 100 1.95 -9.68 -0.60
CA ARG A 100 3.11 -9.89 -1.49
C ARG A 100 4.14 -8.77 -1.46
N VAL A 101 3.80 -7.63 -0.91
CA VAL A 101 4.63 -6.42 -0.94
C VAL A 101 4.66 -5.74 0.41
N GLU A 102 5.67 -4.91 0.60
CA GLU A 102 5.72 -4.08 1.79
C GLU A 102 4.59 -3.04 1.76
N ASP A 103 3.77 -3.07 2.80
CA ASP A 103 2.64 -2.17 3.02
C ASP A 103 2.60 -1.88 4.51
N SER A 104 3.19 -0.76 4.93
CA SER A 104 3.36 -0.44 6.34
C SER A 104 3.45 1.06 6.60
N LEU A 105 3.16 1.42 7.83
CA LEU A 105 3.37 2.74 8.40
C LEU A 105 4.14 2.60 9.71
N ASP A 106 5.30 3.26 9.80
CA ASP A 106 6.01 3.53 11.05
C ASP A 106 5.83 5.00 11.41
N LYS A 107 5.29 5.25 12.59
CA LYS A 107 5.04 6.60 13.08
C LYS A 107 5.75 6.85 14.39
N TYR A 108 6.61 7.85 14.41
CA TYR A 108 7.31 8.34 15.59
C TYR A 108 6.76 9.70 15.99
N ASN A 109 6.54 9.89 17.29
CA ASN A 109 6.08 11.17 17.83
C ASN A 109 6.99 11.58 18.98
N VAL A 110 7.39 12.84 18.99
CA VAL A 110 8.04 13.49 20.14
C VAL A 110 7.20 14.69 20.51
N ASN A 111 6.76 14.72 21.77
CA ASN A 111 5.98 15.84 22.31
C ASN A 111 6.74 16.40 23.50
N THR A 112 7.09 17.68 23.43
CA THR A 112 7.85 18.38 24.47
C THR A 112 7.08 19.60 24.91
N LYS A 113 6.95 19.77 26.22
CA LYS A 113 6.35 20.95 26.82
C LYS A 113 7.25 21.47 27.93
N PHE A 114 7.53 22.74 27.92
CA PHE A 114 8.22 23.46 28.97
C PHE A 114 7.43 24.67 29.41
N GLN A 115 7.35 24.89 30.71
CA GLN A 115 6.86 26.13 31.28
C GLN A 115 7.88 26.67 32.25
N ILE A 116 8.19 27.96 32.15
CA ILE A 116 9.14 28.65 33.02
C ILE A 116 8.41 29.89 33.57
N LYS A 117 8.45 30.03 34.90
CA LYS A 117 7.94 31.21 35.65
C LYS A 117 9.10 31.87 36.36
N PRO A 118 9.84 32.78 35.71
CA PRO A 118 10.96 33.49 36.36
C PRO A 118 10.50 34.31 37.59
N ASN A 119 9.30 34.90 37.44
CA ASN A 119 8.67 35.75 38.45
C ASN A 119 7.15 35.50 38.45
N ASP A 120 6.45 36.04 39.45
CA ASP A 120 5.00 35.89 39.59
C ASP A 120 4.20 36.55 38.45
N TRP A 121 4.79 37.58 37.83
CA TRP A 121 4.18 38.34 36.74
C TRP A 121 4.60 37.91 35.34
N LEU A 122 5.53 36.90 35.17
CA LEU A 122 6.06 36.50 33.89
C LEU A 122 6.09 34.95 33.76
N LYS A 123 5.46 34.44 32.68
CA LYS A 123 5.42 33.01 32.37
C LYS A 123 5.73 32.79 30.89
N PHE A 124 6.61 31.85 30.60
CA PHE A 124 6.89 31.37 29.26
C PHE A 124 6.40 29.94 29.13
N ASN A 125 5.77 29.63 27.98
CA ASN A 125 5.41 28.29 27.60
C ASN A 125 6.05 27.97 26.24
N PHE A 126 6.63 26.78 26.13
CA PHE A 126 7.13 26.22 24.89
C PHE A 126 6.48 24.86 24.71
N ASN A 127 5.87 24.62 23.54
CA ASN A 127 5.38 23.33 23.14
C ASN A 127 5.98 22.98 21.78
N ASN A 128 6.46 21.77 21.64
CA ASN A 128 6.94 21.25 20.38
C ASN A 128 6.35 19.86 20.15
N ASN A 129 5.88 19.61 18.93
CA ASN A 129 5.34 18.32 18.51
C ASN A 129 5.95 17.94 17.18
N ILE A 130 6.84 16.95 17.22
CA ILE A 130 7.49 16.37 16.04
C ILE A 130 6.80 15.06 15.72
N THR A 131 6.41 14.87 14.47
CA THR A 131 5.90 13.61 13.95
C THR A 131 6.71 13.21 12.72
N LEU A 132 7.24 12.00 12.74
CA LEU A 132 7.85 11.35 11.58
C LEU A 132 6.97 10.19 11.16
N ASN A 133 6.50 10.19 9.92
CA ASN A 133 5.81 9.06 9.29
C ASN A 133 6.71 8.49 8.20
N LEU A 134 6.97 7.19 8.28
CA LEU A 134 7.62 6.40 7.26
C LEU A 134 6.56 5.48 6.69
N ILE A 135 6.22 5.65 5.42
CA ILE A 135 5.16 4.90 4.73
C ILE A 135 5.82 4.10 3.61
N SER A 136 5.61 2.80 3.61
CA SER A 136 5.96 1.90 2.52
C SER A 136 4.70 1.32 1.91
N ARG A 137 4.59 1.36 0.59
CA ARG A 137 3.46 0.78 -0.17
C ARG A 137 3.87 0.58 -1.62
N PRO A 138 3.17 -0.28 -2.40
CA PRO A 138 3.58 -0.51 -3.79
C PRO A 138 3.31 0.69 -4.69
N LEU A 139 2.26 1.45 -4.44
CA LEU A 139 1.79 2.53 -5.31
C LEU A 139 1.39 3.78 -4.51
N PRO A 140 1.53 4.97 -5.10
CA PRO A 140 1.01 6.21 -4.51
C PRO A 140 -0.51 6.17 -4.31
N ASP A 141 -1.25 5.62 -5.28
CA ASP A 141 -2.71 5.46 -5.22
C ASP A 141 -3.10 3.97 -5.21
N MET A 142 -3.56 3.51 -4.04
CA MET A 142 -3.98 2.12 -3.83
C MET A 142 -5.38 1.82 -4.37
N SER A 143 -6.18 2.82 -4.72
CA SER A 143 -7.53 2.62 -5.25
C SER A 143 -7.49 1.94 -6.63
N ILE A 144 -6.49 2.25 -7.43
CA ILE A 144 -6.26 1.65 -8.74
C ILE A 144 -6.00 0.15 -8.60
N LEU A 145 -5.14 -0.24 -7.66
CA LEU A 145 -4.85 -1.65 -7.39
C LEU A 145 -6.11 -2.43 -7.00
N TYR A 146 -6.87 -1.91 -6.03
CA TYR A 146 -8.13 -2.51 -5.61
C TYR A 146 -9.11 -2.69 -6.77
N HIS A 147 -9.27 -1.66 -7.61
CA HIS A 147 -10.15 -1.71 -8.77
C HIS A 147 -9.72 -2.81 -9.77
N GLN A 148 -8.44 -2.95 -10.02
CA GLN A 148 -7.91 -3.97 -10.93
C GLN A 148 -8.10 -5.39 -10.37
N ILE A 149 -7.80 -5.60 -9.09
CA ILE A 149 -8.03 -6.88 -8.41
C ILE A 149 -9.50 -7.28 -8.49
N ALA A 150 -10.42 -6.35 -8.21
CA ALA A 150 -11.86 -6.59 -8.25
C ALA A 150 -12.39 -6.95 -9.67
N ARG A 151 -11.66 -6.58 -10.72
CA ARG A 151 -12.00 -6.89 -12.12
C ARG A 151 -11.35 -8.18 -12.62
N SER A 152 -10.36 -8.69 -11.93
CA SER A 152 -9.66 -9.90 -12.34
C SER A 152 -10.60 -11.10 -12.39
N GLN A 153 -10.47 -11.91 -13.43
CA GLN A 153 -11.37 -13.04 -13.64
C GLN A 153 -10.85 -14.26 -12.88
N PRO A 154 -11.72 -15.01 -12.18
CA PRO A 154 -11.27 -16.13 -11.36
C PRO A 154 -10.71 -17.29 -12.18
N ASN A 155 -11.03 -17.42 -13.45
CA ASN A 155 -10.48 -18.45 -14.34
C ASN A 155 -9.04 -18.19 -14.80
N MET A 156 -8.45 -17.04 -14.44
CA MET A 156 -7.09 -16.69 -14.83
C MET A 156 -6.07 -17.22 -13.83
N VAL A 157 -4.94 -17.73 -14.33
CA VAL A 157 -3.82 -18.14 -13.51
C VAL A 157 -3.01 -16.93 -13.03
N THR A 158 -2.35 -17.08 -11.90
CA THR A 158 -1.44 -16.07 -11.35
C THR A 158 -0.05 -16.14 -11.99
N GLU A 159 0.41 -17.33 -12.30
CA GLU A 159 1.76 -17.60 -12.80
C GLU A 159 1.72 -18.52 -14.03
N VAL A 160 2.73 -18.41 -14.88
CA VAL A 160 2.89 -19.32 -16.02
C VAL A 160 3.59 -20.61 -15.57
N PRO A 161 3.18 -21.78 -16.12
CA PRO A 161 3.59 -23.07 -15.55
C PRO A 161 5.08 -23.43 -15.75
N ILE A 162 5.75 -22.82 -16.73
CA ILE A 162 7.13 -23.21 -17.09
C ILE A 162 8.17 -22.59 -16.13
N SER A 163 7.95 -21.36 -15.68
CA SER A 163 8.98 -20.59 -14.98
C SER A 163 8.55 -20.07 -13.61
N GLY A 164 7.28 -20.20 -13.25
CA GLY A 164 6.73 -19.53 -12.09
C GLY A 164 6.70 -18.00 -12.20
N LEU A 165 6.94 -17.45 -13.40
CA LEU A 165 6.77 -16.04 -13.67
C LEU A 165 5.30 -15.70 -13.94
N TYR A 166 4.95 -14.44 -13.72
CA TYR A 166 3.56 -14.00 -13.82
C TYR A 166 2.98 -14.14 -15.20
N ASN A 167 1.70 -14.50 -15.25
CA ASN A 167 0.95 -14.63 -16.48
C ASN A 167 0.70 -13.26 -17.13
N LEU A 168 1.03 -13.18 -18.43
CA LEU A 168 0.69 -12.07 -19.31
C LEU A 168 -0.03 -12.63 -20.56
N PRO A 169 -0.93 -11.93 -21.15
CA PRO A 169 -1.35 -10.53 -21.03
C PRO A 169 -2.49 -10.32 -20.02
N SER A 170 -2.73 -11.24 -19.17
CA SER A 170 -3.78 -11.10 -18.19
C SER A 170 -3.52 -9.91 -17.27
N TRP A 171 -4.57 -9.38 -16.72
CA TRP A 171 -4.60 -8.24 -15.81
C TRP A 171 -4.04 -8.63 -14.43
N ASN A 172 -2.86 -9.28 -14.42
CA ASN A 172 -2.22 -9.76 -13.22
C ASN A 172 -1.43 -8.66 -12.54
N GLU A 173 -1.99 -8.08 -11.51
CA GLU A 173 -1.38 -7.00 -10.75
C GLU A 173 -0.13 -7.43 -9.97
N ALA A 174 0.03 -8.74 -9.67
CA ALA A 174 1.23 -9.24 -9.01
C ALA A 174 2.50 -8.93 -9.80
N LEU A 175 2.42 -8.98 -11.14
CA LEU A 175 3.53 -8.60 -12.01
C LEU A 175 4.02 -7.18 -11.74
N TYR A 176 3.12 -6.25 -11.45
CA TYR A 176 3.47 -4.87 -11.17
C TYR A 176 3.92 -4.70 -9.73
N LEU A 177 3.22 -5.32 -8.78
CA LEU A 177 3.51 -5.18 -7.37
C LEU A 177 4.92 -5.61 -7.00
N ASP A 178 5.41 -6.71 -7.56
CA ASP A 178 6.78 -7.19 -7.29
C ASP A 178 7.87 -6.32 -7.94
N ASN A 179 7.49 -5.40 -8.83
CA ASN A 179 8.42 -4.56 -9.57
C ASN A 179 8.29 -3.07 -9.27
N VAL A 180 7.43 -2.68 -8.37
CA VAL A 180 7.23 -1.30 -7.94
C VAL A 180 7.32 -1.16 -6.43
N GLY A 181 7.72 0.00 -5.97
CA GLY A 181 7.74 0.36 -4.57
C GLY A 181 7.63 1.86 -4.42
N TYR A 182 6.89 2.31 -3.43
CA TYR A 182 6.77 3.71 -3.08
C TYR A 182 7.05 3.87 -1.59
N SER A 183 8.00 4.72 -1.27
CA SER A 183 8.26 5.13 0.10
C SER A 183 8.04 6.63 0.27
N GLN A 184 7.43 7.00 1.36
CA GLN A 184 7.17 8.39 1.72
C GLN A 184 7.67 8.64 3.13
N ASN A 185 8.61 9.59 3.26
CA ASN A 185 9.11 10.07 4.53
C ASN A 185 8.55 11.47 4.78
N ARG A 186 7.69 11.61 5.78
CA ARG A 186 7.09 12.90 6.14
C ARG A 186 7.43 13.27 7.56
N ILE A 187 8.13 14.41 7.71
CA ILE A 187 8.40 15.05 8.98
C ILE A 187 7.50 16.27 9.12
N SER A 188 6.80 16.35 10.24
CA SER A 188 6.02 17.53 10.62
C SER A 188 6.50 17.99 11.99
N ASP A 189 6.94 19.22 12.10
CA ASP A 189 7.37 19.84 13.34
C ASP A 189 6.55 21.12 13.60
N ALA A 190 5.83 21.13 14.72
CA ALA A 190 4.98 22.24 15.13
C ALA A 190 5.43 22.77 16.48
N MET A 191 5.92 23.99 16.49
CA MET A 191 6.39 24.71 17.69
C MET A 191 5.43 25.84 18.05
N THR A 192 5.19 25.98 19.35
CA THR A 192 4.42 27.11 19.90
C THR A 192 5.22 27.74 21.04
N PHE A 193 5.45 29.03 20.95
CA PHE A 193 6.04 29.85 21.99
C PHE A 193 4.98 30.82 22.50
N ALA A 194 4.77 30.88 23.80
CA ALA A 194 3.88 31.82 24.38
C ALA A 194 4.52 32.52 25.60
N ALA A 195 4.34 33.81 25.71
CA ALA A 195 4.71 34.59 26.88
C ALA A 195 3.43 35.21 27.48
N THR A 196 3.29 35.08 28.79
CA THR A 196 2.22 35.71 29.55
C THR A 196 2.84 36.71 30.52
N VAL A 197 2.41 37.95 30.46
CA VAL A 197 2.79 39.03 31.40
C VAL A 197 1.56 39.45 32.18
N THR A 198 1.64 39.40 33.52
CA THR A 198 0.58 39.77 34.46
C THR A 198 1.01 41.07 35.20
N PRO A 199 0.87 42.25 34.56
CA PRO A 199 1.34 43.51 35.14
C PRO A 199 0.57 43.94 36.40
N LEU A 200 -0.69 43.55 36.49
CA LEU A 200 -1.55 43.76 37.62
C LEU A 200 -2.39 42.51 37.91
N LYS A 201 -2.77 42.29 39.15
CA LYS A 201 -3.60 41.14 39.55
C LYS A 201 -4.91 41.09 38.74
N GLY A 202 -5.10 40.01 38.01
CA GLY A 202 -6.28 39.78 37.16
C GLY A 202 -6.15 40.35 35.74
N TRP A 203 -4.96 40.83 35.34
CA TRP A 203 -4.68 41.36 34.02
C TRP A 203 -3.57 40.56 33.35
N ASP A 204 -3.88 39.73 32.34
CA ASP A 204 -2.92 38.95 31.60
C ASP A 204 -2.80 39.46 30.15
N ILE A 205 -1.57 39.73 29.73
CA ILE A 205 -1.22 40.04 28.34
C ILE A 205 -0.50 38.79 27.81
N ILE A 206 -1.04 38.20 26.75
CA ILE A 206 -0.51 36.96 26.17
C ILE A 206 -0.04 37.24 24.75
N GLY A 207 1.25 36.94 24.49
CA GLY A 207 1.83 36.88 23.16
C GLY A 207 2.09 35.44 22.78
N GLU A 208 1.64 35.01 21.60
CA GLU A 208 1.85 33.66 21.12
C GLU A 208 2.40 33.66 19.67
N MET A 209 3.40 32.82 19.41
CA MET A 209 3.95 32.54 18.08
C MET A 209 3.89 31.08 17.80
N LYS A 210 3.34 30.68 16.62
CA LYS A 210 3.32 29.31 16.13
C LYS A 210 4.15 29.20 14.86
N VAL A 211 5.02 28.20 14.81
CA VAL A 211 5.83 27.88 13.65
C VAL A 211 5.59 26.43 13.31
N ARG A 212 5.41 26.13 12.02
CA ARG A 212 5.28 24.76 11.53
C ARG A 212 6.16 24.54 10.32
N PHE A 213 6.86 23.43 10.33
CA PHE A 213 7.65 22.90 9.22
C PHE A 213 7.10 21.54 8.82
N ASP A 214 6.79 21.37 7.55
CA ASP A 214 6.42 20.10 6.97
C ASP A 214 7.41 19.80 5.83
N VAL A 215 8.09 18.66 5.91
CA VAL A 215 9.00 18.17 4.88
C VAL A 215 8.50 16.79 4.46
N GLN A 216 8.34 16.59 3.17
CA GLN A 216 7.97 15.31 2.59
C GLN A 216 8.99 14.94 1.52
N ASN A 217 9.45 13.71 1.57
CA ASN A 217 10.30 13.10 0.56
C ASN A 217 9.65 11.82 0.09
N ASP A 218 9.41 11.75 -1.21
CA ASP A 218 8.79 10.61 -1.87
C ASP A 218 9.83 9.93 -2.76
N GLU A 219 9.95 8.62 -2.64
CA GLU A 219 10.80 7.80 -3.46
C GLU A 219 9.97 6.73 -4.17
N PHE A 220 10.16 6.61 -5.46
CA PHE A 220 9.48 5.64 -6.28
C PHE A 220 10.48 4.70 -6.95
N LEU A 221 10.35 3.40 -6.71
CA LEU A 221 11.13 2.36 -7.35
C LEU A 221 10.29 1.66 -8.40
N GLN A 222 10.81 1.57 -9.62
CA GLN A 222 10.23 0.76 -10.68
C GLN A 222 11.31 -0.11 -11.32
N LYS A 223 11.05 -1.42 -11.36
CA LYS A 223 11.85 -2.40 -12.11
C LYS A 223 11.06 -2.82 -13.33
N GLN A 224 11.77 -3.26 -14.36
CA GLN A 224 11.13 -3.79 -15.57
C GLN A 224 10.59 -5.21 -15.29
N PRO A 225 9.27 -5.44 -15.40
CA PRO A 225 8.71 -6.77 -15.21
C PRO A 225 9.09 -7.71 -16.34
N ARG A 226 9.13 -9.01 -16.06
CA ARG A 226 9.45 -10.06 -17.02
C ARG A 226 8.37 -11.13 -17.02
N THR A 227 8.20 -11.77 -18.17
CA THR A 227 7.34 -12.94 -18.36
C THR A 227 8.07 -14.01 -19.16
N THR A 228 7.54 -15.22 -19.16
CA THR A 228 8.06 -16.32 -19.97
C THR A 228 7.02 -16.73 -21.00
N ARG A 229 7.48 -16.96 -22.24
CA ARG A 229 6.67 -17.55 -23.32
C ARG A 229 6.55 -19.07 -23.15
N PRO A 230 5.59 -19.71 -23.84
CA PRO A 230 5.45 -21.18 -23.81
C PRO A 230 6.69 -21.94 -24.25
N ASP A 231 7.51 -21.37 -25.13
CA ASP A 231 8.78 -21.93 -25.61
C ASP A 231 9.93 -21.81 -24.59
N GLY A 232 9.68 -21.20 -23.41
CA GLY A 232 10.67 -20.95 -22.37
C GLY A 232 11.44 -19.64 -22.51
N THR A 233 11.22 -18.86 -23.57
CA THR A 233 11.88 -17.58 -23.76
C THR A 233 11.39 -16.55 -22.74
N ILE A 234 12.32 -15.92 -22.03
CA ILE A 234 12.01 -14.82 -21.08
C ILE A 234 12.02 -13.50 -21.84
N GLU A 235 10.96 -12.75 -21.71
CA GLU A 235 10.86 -11.42 -22.31
C GLU A 235 10.53 -10.33 -21.28
N ASN A 236 10.99 -9.12 -21.57
CA ASN A 236 10.66 -7.95 -20.78
C ASN A 236 9.27 -7.42 -21.18
N VAL A 237 8.48 -7.03 -20.19
CA VAL A 237 7.21 -6.36 -20.42
C VAL A 237 7.49 -4.89 -20.72
N THR A 238 7.28 -4.46 -21.96
CA THR A 238 7.68 -3.12 -22.43
C THR A 238 6.63 -2.04 -22.19
N ALA A 239 5.40 -2.38 -21.87
CA ALA A 239 4.33 -1.41 -21.67
C ALA A 239 3.92 -1.31 -20.20
N PRO A 240 4.04 -0.14 -19.55
CA PRO A 240 3.28 0.11 -18.34
C PRO A 240 1.80 0.04 -18.68
N ARG A 241 1.00 -0.57 -17.82
CA ARG A 241 -0.45 -0.55 -18.00
C ARG A 241 -0.95 0.89 -18.04
N GLN A 242 -1.86 1.17 -18.98
CA GLN A 242 -2.60 2.43 -18.97
C GLN A 242 -3.32 2.58 -17.63
N GLY A 243 -3.04 3.65 -16.90
CA GLY A 243 -3.63 3.95 -15.60
C GLY A 243 -2.63 4.23 -14.49
N TYR A 244 -1.39 3.79 -14.63
CA TYR A 244 -0.31 4.20 -13.74
C TYR A 244 0.46 5.36 -14.36
N SER A 245 -0.07 6.57 -14.22
CA SER A 245 0.71 7.78 -14.50
C SER A 245 1.57 8.07 -13.27
N TYR A 246 2.85 7.94 -13.40
CA TYR A 246 3.80 8.34 -12.37
C TYR A 246 3.99 9.85 -12.46
N PRO A 247 3.86 10.61 -11.37
CA PRO A 247 4.32 11.98 -11.37
C PRO A 247 5.83 11.96 -11.61
N GLY A 248 6.27 12.59 -12.72
CA GLY A 248 7.68 12.83 -13.03
C GLY A 248 8.26 13.90 -12.11
#